data_5771f9f138343ca37cf6b818802ca1fa
#
_entry.id   5771f9f138343ca37cf6b818802ca1fa
#
_cell.length_a   1.000
_cell.length_b   1.000
_cell.length_c   1.000
_cell.angle_alpha   90.00
_cell.angle_beta   90.00
_cell.angle_gamma   90.00
#
_symmetry.space_group_name_H-M   'P 1'
#
loop_
_entity.id
_entity.type
_entity.pdbx_description
1 polymer ?
#
loop_
_entity_poly.entity_id
_entity_poly.type
_entity_poly.pdbx_seq_one_letter_code
_entity_poly.pdbx_strand_id
1 'polypeptide(L)'
;QDHFFFFFKNTFQNVNYNRAARERQWVADSVLVNVDVFPNTSLQNAYFINGTMQDYAVCSGTPPLHVAVIDPSTFESWGTNYNGANPDHDFGNTLCRSRVEKFFIFYQNSAQQLQAFQNMVLNEVPDGHYLLIYAAITASYTSWNQLDSVNMYQTFAALGSDSIIPGRPDRPFAFFTRKGYPNTVVEQVIDPTTGAGSENNYASIHMNAYMPTSISNGAETSTLIGPSMKWKAAYWQQVSIDPINNA
;
A
#
# COMPACT_ATOMS: atom_id res chain seq x y z
N GLN A 1 5.85 -39.87 44.83
CA GLN A 1 6.51 -38.69 44.17
C GLN A 1 5.45 -37.97 43.40
N ASP A 2 4.87 -36.93 43.95
CA ASP A 2 3.82 -36.12 43.29
C ASP A 2 4.50 -35.22 42.26
N HIS A 3 4.22 -35.45 41.00
CA HIS A 3 4.63 -34.58 39.90
C HIS A 3 3.63 -33.44 39.76
N PHE A 4 4.03 -32.25 40.25
CA PHE A 4 3.27 -31.04 40.00
C PHE A 4 3.54 -30.53 38.58
N PHE A 5 2.52 -30.58 37.73
CA PHE A 5 2.56 -29.93 36.41
C PHE A 5 2.14 -28.48 36.56
N PHE A 6 3.09 -27.57 36.41
CA PHE A 6 2.79 -26.15 36.32
C PHE A 6 2.50 -25.79 34.87
N PHE A 7 1.27 -25.38 34.58
CA PHE A 7 0.93 -24.79 33.31
C PHE A 7 1.28 -23.31 33.36
N PHE A 8 2.34 -22.91 32.68
CA PHE A 8 2.72 -21.52 32.55
C PHE A 8 1.91 -20.88 31.40
N LYS A 9 1.11 -19.90 31.71
CA LYS A 9 0.43 -19.08 30.71
C LYS A 9 1.28 -17.83 30.49
N ASN A 10 2.09 -17.82 29.45
CA ASN A 10 2.79 -16.61 29.04
C ASN A 10 1.83 -15.69 28.28
N THR A 11 1.95 -14.39 28.50
CA THR A 11 1.32 -13.38 27.66
C THR A 11 2.35 -12.87 26.68
N PHE A 12 1.97 -12.81 25.41
CA PHE A 12 2.81 -12.35 24.32
C PHE A 12 2.22 -11.09 23.73
N GLN A 13 3.05 -10.11 23.46
CA GLN A 13 2.70 -8.93 22.67
C GLN A 13 3.71 -8.84 21.53
N ASN A 14 3.22 -8.89 20.28
CA ASN A 14 4.03 -8.86 19.06
C ASN A 14 5.12 -9.96 19.02
N VAL A 15 4.85 -11.11 19.63
CA VAL A 15 5.75 -12.26 19.64
C VAL A 15 4.94 -13.52 19.30
N ASN A 16 5.42 -14.29 18.34
CA ASN A 16 4.92 -15.63 18.05
C ASN A 16 5.90 -16.68 18.60
N TYR A 17 5.38 -17.70 19.27
CA TYR A 17 6.19 -18.81 19.74
C TYR A 17 5.97 -20.06 18.89
N ASN A 18 6.99 -20.42 18.12
CA ASN A 18 7.02 -21.69 17.38
C ASN A 18 7.47 -22.81 18.34
N ARG A 19 6.52 -23.63 18.80
CA ARG A 19 6.78 -24.72 19.72
C ARG A 19 7.71 -25.81 19.14
N ALA A 20 7.61 -26.07 17.85
CA ALA A 20 8.39 -27.12 17.20
C ALA A 20 9.87 -26.73 17.08
N ALA A 21 10.14 -25.50 16.69
CA ALA A 21 11.49 -24.94 16.58
C ALA A 21 12.04 -24.42 17.94
N ARG A 22 11.18 -24.25 18.94
CA ARG A 22 11.48 -23.58 20.21
C ARG A 22 11.99 -22.14 20.04
N GLU A 23 11.47 -21.49 19.00
CA GLU A 23 11.86 -20.14 18.62
C GLU A 23 10.76 -19.13 18.91
N ARG A 24 11.15 -17.92 19.26
CA ARG A 24 10.29 -16.76 19.36
C ARG A 24 10.55 -15.87 18.15
N GLN A 25 9.50 -15.56 17.44
CA GLN A 25 9.55 -14.64 16.31
C GLN A 25 8.79 -13.38 16.67
N TRP A 26 9.43 -12.24 16.48
CA TRP A 26 8.74 -10.96 16.51
C TRP A 26 7.82 -10.87 15.31
N VAL A 27 6.55 -10.58 15.55
CA VAL A 27 5.57 -10.41 14.48
C VAL A 27 5.35 -8.92 14.32
N ALA A 28 5.75 -8.40 13.16
CA ALA A 28 5.36 -7.06 12.77
C ALA A 28 3.85 -7.00 12.66
N ASP A 29 3.26 -6.07 13.37
CA ASP A 29 1.90 -5.68 13.08
C ASP A 29 1.87 -5.01 11.71
N SER A 30 0.75 -5.02 11.03
CA SER A 30 0.63 -4.41 9.72
C SER A 30 -0.61 -3.54 9.64
N VAL A 31 -0.46 -2.42 8.96
CA VAL A 31 -1.55 -1.52 8.64
C VAL A 31 -2.15 -1.94 7.31
N LEU A 32 -3.45 -2.22 7.30
CA LEU A 32 -4.17 -2.64 6.11
C LEU A 32 -4.54 -1.43 5.25
N VAL A 33 -4.22 -1.49 3.97
CA VAL A 33 -4.71 -0.58 2.93
C VAL A 33 -5.69 -1.34 2.03
N ASN A 34 -6.89 -0.79 1.89
CA ASN A 34 -7.89 -1.31 0.96
C ASN A 34 -8.18 -0.27 -0.11
N VAL A 35 -8.42 -0.69 -1.33
CA VAL A 35 -8.95 0.18 -2.38
C VAL A 35 -10.06 -0.52 -3.15
N ASP A 36 -11.14 0.22 -3.34
CA ASP A 36 -12.28 -0.19 -4.15
C ASP A 36 -12.31 0.67 -5.41
N VAL A 37 -12.18 0.02 -6.57
CA VAL A 37 -12.20 0.66 -7.88
C VAL A 37 -13.34 0.10 -8.70
N PHE A 38 -14.24 0.97 -9.11
CA PHE A 38 -15.41 0.61 -9.90
C PHE A 38 -15.34 1.23 -11.31
N PRO A 39 -15.72 0.48 -12.34
CA PRO A 39 -15.76 0.98 -13.73
C PRO A 39 -16.95 1.91 -13.97
N ASN A 40 -17.84 2.07 -13.01
CA ASN A 40 -19.06 2.86 -13.13
C ASN A 40 -18.98 4.13 -12.27
N THR A 41 -19.32 5.27 -12.87
CA THR A 41 -19.33 6.58 -12.19
C THR A 41 -20.40 6.69 -11.10
N SER A 42 -21.40 5.81 -11.08
CA SER A 42 -22.41 5.78 -10.02
C SER A 42 -21.89 5.18 -8.71
N LEU A 43 -20.77 4.46 -8.74
CA LEU A 43 -20.16 3.85 -7.57
C LEU A 43 -18.94 4.67 -7.12
N GLN A 44 -18.74 4.71 -5.84
CA GLN A 44 -17.71 5.53 -5.22
C GLN A 44 -16.39 4.76 -5.15
N ASN A 45 -15.43 5.14 -5.98
CA ASN A 45 -14.06 4.66 -5.83
C ASN A 45 -13.46 5.27 -4.57
N ALA A 46 -12.94 4.45 -3.67
CA ALA A 46 -12.44 4.90 -2.38
C ALA A 46 -11.27 4.05 -1.92
N TYR A 47 -10.43 4.60 -1.04
CA TYR A 47 -9.43 3.82 -0.34
C TYR A 47 -9.49 4.05 1.17
N PHE A 48 -9.02 3.05 1.90
CA PHE A 48 -9.14 2.97 3.34
C PHE A 48 -7.80 2.57 3.96
N ILE A 49 -7.53 3.06 5.16
CA ILE A 49 -6.42 2.61 6.00
C ILE A 49 -7.02 2.09 7.30
N ASN A 50 -6.78 0.82 7.64
CA ASN A 50 -7.37 0.13 8.78
C ASN A 50 -8.90 0.32 8.88
N GLY A 51 -9.59 0.19 7.75
CA GLY A 51 -11.04 0.34 7.65
C GLY A 51 -11.55 1.78 7.72
N THR A 52 -10.68 2.77 7.93
CA THR A 52 -11.07 4.18 7.91
C THR A 52 -10.90 4.75 6.51
N MET A 53 -12.00 5.21 5.91
CA MET A 53 -11.98 5.85 4.60
C MET A 53 -11.10 7.10 4.63
N GLN A 54 -10.10 7.15 3.75
CA GLN A 54 -9.20 8.29 3.63
C GLN A 54 -9.76 9.32 2.67
N ASP A 55 -10.17 8.86 1.50
CA ASP A 55 -10.82 9.68 0.50
C ASP A 55 -11.57 8.84 -0.54
N TYR A 56 -12.37 9.52 -1.36
CA TYR A 56 -13.14 8.93 -2.45
C TYR A 56 -13.09 9.79 -3.70
N ALA A 57 -13.04 9.16 -4.86
CA ALA A 57 -12.97 9.82 -6.14
C ALA A 57 -14.37 10.28 -6.61
N VAL A 58 -14.46 11.54 -7.02
CA VAL A 58 -15.69 12.16 -7.56
C VAL A 58 -15.45 12.97 -8.83
N CYS A 59 -14.21 13.01 -9.33
CA CYS A 59 -13.91 13.74 -10.56
C CYS A 59 -14.57 13.05 -11.73
N SER A 60 -15.54 13.72 -12.33
CA SER A 60 -16.24 13.28 -13.54
C SER A 60 -15.58 13.84 -14.80
N GLY A 61 -15.64 13.11 -15.88
CA GLY A 61 -15.11 13.52 -17.19
C GLY A 61 -14.06 12.54 -17.69
N THR A 62 -12.87 13.02 -17.96
CA THR A 62 -11.75 12.16 -18.37
C THR A 62 -11.29 11.31 -17.17
N PRO A 63 -11.23 9.98 -17.30
CA PRO A 63 -10.81 9.12 -16.21
C PRO A 63 -9.40 9.48 -15.75
N PRO A 64 -9.21 9.94 -14.50
CA PRO A 64 -7.89 10.27 -13.99
C PRO A 64 -7.20 9.06 -13.39
N LEU A 65 -5.85 9.17 -13.29
CA LEU A 65 -5.09 8.41 -12.32
C LEU A 65 -5.24 9.07 -10.96
N HIS A 66 -5.50 8.28 -9.94
CA HIS A 66 -5.46 8.71 -8.54
C HIS A 66 -4.19 8.16 -7.90
N VAL A 67 -3.48 9.03 -7.20
CA VAL A 67 -2.23 8.69 -6.51
C VAL A 67 -2.34 9.11 -5.06
N ALA A 68 -2.40 8.15 -4.15
CA ALA A 68 -2.24 8.39 -2.73
C ALA A 68 -0.80 8.08 -2.32
N VAL A 69 -0.19 8.98 -1.57
CA VAL A 69 1.13 8.81 -0.96
C VAL A 69 0.94 8.66 0.53
N ILE A 70 1.51 7.61 1.13
CA ILE A 70 1.35 7.32 2.55
C ILE A 70 2.73 7.34 3.22
N ASP A 71 2.86 8.12 4.28
CA ASP A 71 4.08 8.21 5.08
C ASP A 71 4.34 6.88 5.82
N PRO A 72 5.55 6.30 5.73
CA PRO A 72 5.85 5.00 6.32
C PRO A 72 5.95 5.02 7.85
N SER A 73 6.08 6.19 8.47
CA SER A 73 6.25 6.33 9.92
C SER A 73 4.93 6.61 10.64
N THR A 74 4.04 7.37 10.01
CA THR A 74 2.74 7.76 10.60
C THR A 74 1.58 6.96 10.02
N PHE A 75 1.75 6.36 8.83
CA PHE A 75 0.70 5.74 8.02
C PHE A 75 -0.42 6.70 7.63
N GLU A 76 -0.13 7.99 7.63
CA GLU A 76 -1.04 9.03 7.19
C GLU A 76 -0.83 9.34 5.71
N SER A 77 -1.93 9.55 5.00
CA SER A 77 -1.89 9.97 3.60
C SER A 77 -1.55 11.44 3.47
N TRP A 78 -0.71 11.78 2.50
CA TRP A 78 -0.45 13.16 2.13
C TRP A 78 -1.72 13.88 1.72
N GLY A 79 -1.85 15.13 2.14
CA GLY A 79 -2.91 16.01 1.69
C GLY A 79 -2.46 16.89 0.54
N THR A 80 -3.38 17.20 -0.38
CA THR A 80 -3.14 18.15 -1.47
C THR A 80 -3.00 19.58 -0.94
N ASN A 81 -2.34 20.43 -1.72
CA ASN A 81 -2.23 21.84 -1.42
C ASN A 81 -3.55 22.56 -1.74
N TYR A 82 -4.44 22.63 -0.75
CA TYR A 82 -5.66 23.43 -0.83
C TYR A 82 -5.53 24.67 0.08
N ASN A 83 -5.62 25.86 -0.51
CA ASN A 83 -5.48 27.15 0.20
C ASN A 83 -4.17 27.27 1.03
N GLY A 84 -3.08 26.68 0.55
CA GLY A 84 -1.79 26.73 1.23
C GLY A 84 -1.64 25.76 2.41
N ALA A 85 -2.56 24.81 2.58
CA ALA A 85 -2.51 23.85 3.69
C ALA A 85 -1.29 22.91 3.62
N ASN A 86 -0.87 22.56 2.40
CA ASN A 86 0.29 21.68 2.16
C ASN A 86 1.10 22.26 0.98
N PRO A 87 1.89 23.32 1.17
CA PRO A 87 2.55 24.04 0.06
C PRO A 87 3.54 23.19 -0.72
N ASP A 88 4.14 22.18 -0.10
CA ASP A 88 5.08 21.26 -0.73
C ASP A 88 4.40 20.13 -1.50
N HIS A 89 3.07 20.03 -1.43
CA HIS A 89 2.27 19.00 -2.09
C HIS A 89 1.41 19.57 -3.24
N ASP A 90 2.03 20.37 -4.09
CA ASP A 90 1.35 20.98 -5.25
C ASP A 90 1.52 20.09 -6.50
N PHE A 91 0.93 18.89 -6.44
CA PHE A 91 1.03 17.88 -7.49
C PHE A 91 -0.30 17.68 -8.22
N GLY A 92 -0.18 17.30 -9.50
CA GLY A 92 -1.32 16.88 -10.30
C GLY A 92 -2.17 18.03 -10.80
N ASN A 93 -3.44 17.74 -11.02
CA ASN A 93 -4.40 18.68 -11.53
C ASN A 93 -5.23 19.33 -10.42
N THR A 94 -6.05 20.29 -10.83
CA THR A 94 -6.97 20.99 -9.93
C THR A 94 -7.82 20.02 -9.12
N LEU A 95 -7.98 20.34 -7.84
CA LEU A 95 -8.80 19.57 -6.89
C LEU A 95 -10.25 19.49 -7.37
N CYS A 96 -10.86 18.33 -7.18
CA CYS A 96 -12.27 18.13 -7.49
C CYS A 96 -13.20 18.80 -6.48
N ARG A 97 -12.72 19.03 -5.27
CA ARG A 97 -13.48 19.56 -4.14
C ARG A 97 -12.75 20.72 -3.49
N SER A 98 -13.54 21.62 -2.91
CA SER A 98 -13.02 22.78 -2.17
C SER A 98 -12.53 22.37 -0.77
N ARG A 99 -11.61 21.41 -0.71
CA ARG A 99 -10.96 20.93 0.52
C ARG A 99 -9.63 20.24 0.21
N VAL A 100 -8.83 19.98 1.23
CA VAL A 100 -7.69 19.06 1.14
C VAL A 100 -8.21 17.69 0.74
N GLU A 101 -7.65 17.10 -0.31
CA GLU A 101 -7.88 15.74 -0.74
C GLU A 101 -6.68 14.85 -0.37
N LYS A 102 -6.92 13.58 -0.12
CA LYS A 102 -5.90 12.61 0.28
C LYS A 102 -5.37 11.77 -0.90
N PHE A 103 -5.56 12.26 -2.09
CA PHE A 103 -4.99 11.73 -3.34
C PHE A 103 -4.72 12.88 -4.31
N PHE A 104 -3.78 12.66 -5.21
CA PHE A 104 -3.46 13.54 -6.33
C PHE A 104 -4.06 12.95 -7.60
N ILE A 105 -4.51 13.80 -8.53
CA ILE A 105 -5.14 13.38 -9.80
C ILE A 105 -4.32 13.82 -11.00
N PHE A 106 -4.21 12.92 -11.98
CA PHE A 106 -3.51 13.17 -13.23
C PHE A 106 -4.36 12.68 -14.40
N TYR A 107 -4.68 13.57 -15.34
CA TYR A 107 -5.48 13.18 -16.51
C TYR A 107 -4.66 12.36 -17.48
N GLN A 108 -5.22 11.22 -17.88
CA GLN A 108 -4.53 10.21 -18.68
C GLN A 108 -4.42 10.55 -20.17
N ASN A 109 -5.17 11.53 -20.65
CA ASN A 109 -5.15 12.01 -22.02
C ASN A 109 -4.27 13.23 -22.27
N SER A 110 -3.43 13.60 -21.32
CA SER A 110 -2.54 14.76 -21.39
C SER A 110 -1.09 14.33 -21.11
N ALA A 111 -0.22 14.50 -22.12
CA ALA A 111 1.19 14.21 -21.97
C ALA A 111 1.81 14.99 -20.82
N GLN A 112 1.44 16.27 -20.65
CA GLN A 112 1.93 17.12 -19.55
C GLN A 112 1.52 16.54 -18.18
N GLN A 113 0.28 16.07 -18.03
CA GLN A 113 -0.21 15.49 -16.78
C GLN A 113 0.47 14.14 -16.48
N LEU A 114 0.70 13.32 -17.50
CA LEU A 114 1.43 12.06 -17.34
C LEU A 114 2.90 12.27 -17.01
N GLN A 115 3.54 13.30 -17.59
CA GLN A 115 4.90 13.69 -17.21
C GLN A 115 4.97 14.19 -15.77
N ALA A 116 3.97 14.98 -15.34
CA ALA A 116 3.86 15.42 -13.96
C ALA A 116 3.66 14.25 -12.98
N PHE A 117 2.85 13.25 -13.36
CA PHE A 117 2.71 12.00 -12.62
C PHE A 117 4.05 11.27 -12.49
N GLN A 118 4.77 11.07 -13.61
CA GLN A 118 6.09 10.41 -13.59
C GLN A 118 7.06 11.15 -12.69
N ASN A 119 7.15 12.48 -12.83
CA ASN A 119 8.04 13.27 -11.99
C ASN A 119 7.71 13.12 -10.51
N MET A 120 6.43 13.20 -10.14
CA MET A 120 5.99 13.03 -8.75
C MET A 120 6.41 11.65 -8.21
N VAL A 121 6.02 10.56 -8.87
CA VAL A 121 6.22 9.22 -8.31
C VAL A 121 7.68 8.76 -8.37
N LEU A 122 8.46 9.22 -9.33
CA LEU A 122 9.88 8.82 -9.47
C LEU A 122 10.84 9.74 -8.73
N ASN A 123 10.59 11.06 -8.70
CA ASN A 123 11.56 12.03 -8.23
C ASN A 123 11.15 12.77 -6.94
N GLU A 124 9.86 13.10 -6.76
CA GLU A 124 9.42 13.95 -5.65
C GLU A 124 9.05 13.14 -4.41
N VAL A 125 8.38 11.99 -4.58
CA VAL A 125 8.05 11.13 -3.44
C VAL A 125 9.34 10.49 -2.93
N PRO A 126 9.69 10.61 -1.63
CA PRO A 126 10.89 9.98 -1.09
C PRO A 126 10.81 8.44 -1.11
N ASP A 127 11.96 7.79 -1.23
CA ASP A 127 12.04 6.33 -1.06
C ASP A 127 11.54 5.91 0.32
N GLY A 128 10.92 4.74 0.37
CA GLY A 128 10.30 4.21 1.57
C GLY A 128 8.85 4.60 1.76
N HIS A 129 8.34 5.65 1.11
CA HIS A 129 6.91 5.98 1.13
C HIS A 129 6.11 4.93 0.35
N TYR A 130 4.85 4.75 0.76
CA TYR A 130 3.94 3.89 0.03
C TYR A 130 3.17 4.69 -1.01
N LEU A 131 3.01 4.08 -2.17
CA LEU A 131 2.23 4.60 -3.30
C LEU A 131 1.05 3.68 -3.54
N LEU A 132 -0.16 4.24 -3.50
CA LEU A 132 -1.37 3.59 -4.00
C LEU A 132 -1.81 4.34 -5.25
N ILE A 133 -1.76 3.68 -6.41
CA ILE A 133 -2.11 4.25 -7.70
C ILE A 133 -3.26 3.44 -8.27
N TYR A 134 -4.34 4.11 -8.65
CA TYR A 134 -5.47 3.41 -9.27
C TYR A 134 -6.14 4.27 -10.35
N ALA A 135 -6.63 3.59 -11.37
CA ALA A 135 -7.42 4.20 -12.43
C ALA A 135 -8.89 3.97 -12.13
N ALA A 136 -9.58 5.00 -11.65
CA ALA A 136 -11.03 4.96 -11.50
C ALA A 136 -11.68 4.95 -12.87
N ILE A 137 -12.76 4.16 -13.02
CA ILE A 137 -13.52 3.97 -14.27
C ILE A 137 -12.74 3.14 -15.29
N THR A 138 -11.60 3.60 -15.76
CA THR A 138 -10.74 2.88 -16.71
C THR A 138 -9.32 3.45 -16.71
N ALA A 139 -8.33 2.59 -16.97
CA ALA A 139 -7.03 3.04 -17.44
C ALA A 139 -7.16 3.41 -18.92
N SER A 140 -6.43 4.41 -19.35
CA SER A 140 -6.39 4.84 -20.75
C SER A 140 -5.11 4.36 -21.43
N TYR A 141 -4.87 3.05 -21.46
CA TYR A 141 -3.69 2.46 -22.11
C TYR A 141 -3.58 2.85 -23.58
N THR A 142 -4.72 2.96 -24.26
CA THR A 142 -4.79 3.47 -25.65
C THR A 142 -4.23 4.89 -25.75
N SER A 143 -4.58 5.78 -24.82
CA SER A 143 -4.01 7.13 -24.79
C SER A 143 -2.52 7.13 -24.45
N TRP A 144 -2.08 6.28 -23.54
CA TRP A 144 -0.65 6.15 -23.20
C TRP A 144 0.18 5.72 -24.42
N ASN A 145 -0.34 4.76 -25.20
CA ASN A 145 0.31 4.33 -26.45
C ASN A 145 0.40 5.43 -27.51
N GLN A 146 -0.57 6.35 -27.55
CA GLN A 146 -0.57 7.50 -28.46
C GLN A 146 0.35 8.63 -28.00
N LEU A 147 0.65 8.69 -26.72
CA LEU A 147 1.50 9.69 -26.10
C LEU A 147 2.93 9.13 -25.88
N ASP A 148 3.55 8.63 -26.97
CA ASP A 148 4.84 7.90 -26.96
C ASP A 148 5.99 8.61 -26.22
N SER A 149 5.93 9.95 -26.07
CA SER A 149 6.92 10.73 -25.30
C SER A 149 6.84 10.50 -23.78
N VAL A 150 5.77 9.83 -23.32
CA VAL A 150 5.52 9.57 -21.91
C VAL A 150 5.50 8.07 -21.68
N ASN A 151 6.62 7.56 -21.23
CA ASN A 151 6.77 6.13 -21.07
C ASN A 151 6.16 5.63 -19.75
N MET A 152 4.82 5.57 -19.71
CA MET A 152 4.05 5.16 -18.53
C MET A 152 4.39 3.73 -18.09
N TYR A 153 4.57 2.83 -19.04
CA TYR A 153 4.90 1.43 -18.72
C TYR A 153 6.27 1.30 -18.05
N GLN A 154 7.27 2.09 -18.50
CA GLN A 154 8.58 2.12 -17.84
C GLN A 154 8.48 2.73 -16.42
N THR A 155 7.61 3.72 -16.23
CA THR A 155 7.36 4.27 -14.90
C THR A 155 6.80 3.21 -13.95
N PHE A 156 5.80 2.46 -14.37
CA PHE A 156 5.25 1.38 -13.55
C PHE A 156 6.24 0.24 -13.36
N ALA A 157 7.02 -0.13 -14.38
CA ALA A 157 8.09 -1.12 -14.25
C ALA A 157 9.19 -0.68 -13.27
N ALA A 158 9.57 0.61 -13.28
CA ALA A 158 10.51 1.17 -12.30
C ALA A 158 9.97 1.14 -10.86
N LEU A 159 8.64 1.18 -10.70
CA LEU A 159 7.98 1.00 -9.41
C LEU A 159 7.76 -0.48 -9.04
N GLY A 160 8.12 -1.41 -9.93
CA GLY A 160 8.07 -2.86 -9.70
C GLY A 160 6.83 -3.55 -10.27
N SER A 161 6.02 -2.91 -11.13
CA SER A 161 4.86 -3.53 -11.76
C SER A 161 5.26 -4.52 -12.84
N ASP A 162 4.66 -5.70 -12.81
CA ASP A 162 4.76 -6.74 -13.84
C ASP A 162 3.49 -6.86 -14.69
N SER A 163 2.37 -6.29 -14.22
CA SER A 163 1.06 -6.46 -14.86
C SER A 163 0.61 -5.27 -15.69
N ILE A 164 1.15 -4.07 -15.43
CA ILE A 164 0.82 -2.85 -16.20
C ILE A 164 1.78 -2.75 -17.40
N ILE A 165 1.42 -3.45 -18.47
CA ILE A 165 2.25 -3.64 -19.66
C ILE A 165 1.53 -3.17 -20.93
N PRO A 166 2.26 -2.89 -22.04
CA PRO A 166 1.68 -2.58 -23.33
C PRO A 166 0.73 -3.67 -23.83
N GLY A 167 -0.29 -3.27 -24.60
CA GLY A 167 -1.25 -4.19 -25.21
C GLY A 167 -2.44 -4.59 -24.33
N ARG A 168 -2.50 -4.10 -23.10
CA ARG A 168 -3.68 -4.25 -22.25
C ARG A 168 -4.84 -3.39 -22.78
N PRO A 169 -6.07 -3.88 -22.72
CA PRO A 169 -7.26 -3.08 -23.02
C PRO A 169 -7.52 -2.07 -21.91
N ASP A 170 -8.17 -0.98 -22.26
CA ASP A 170 -8.57 0.05 -21.29
C ASP A 170 -9.54 -0.53 -20.26
N ARG A 171 -9.03 -0.76 -19.06
CA ARG A 171 -9.74 -1.32 -17.90
C ARG A 171 -9.23 -0.71 -16.61
N PRO A 172 -10.01 -0.72 -15.52
CA PRO A 172 -9.53 -0.32 -14.22
C PRO A 172 -8.33 -1.14 -13.76
N PHE A 173 -7.48 -0.50 -12.97
CA PHE A 173 -6.42 -1.19 -12.21
C PHE A 173 -6.23 -0.54 -10.84
N ALA A 174 -5.63 -1.28 -9.94
CA ALA A 174 -5.07 -0.80 -8.69
C ALA A 174 -3.64 -1.34 -8.54
N PHE A 175 -2.77 -0.49 -8.07
CA PHE A 175 -1.35 -0.77 -7.87
C PHE A 175 -0.89 -0.17 -6.54
N PHE A 176 -0.20 -0.96 -5.75
CA PHE A 176 0.36 -0.54 -4.48
C PHE A 176 1.82 -0.98 -4.41
N THR A 177 2.69 -0.11 -3.93
CA THR A 177 4.10 -0.42 -3.73
C THR A 177 4.70 0.45 -2.62
N ARG A 178 5.83 0.02 -2.06
CA ARG A 178 6.71 0.87 -1.29
C ARG A 178 7.84 1.33 -2.21
N LYS A 179 7.95 2.63 -2.46
CA LYS A 179 8.95 3.19 -3.36
C LYS A 179 10.36 2.79 -2.95
N GLY A 180 11.17 2.32 -3.90
CA GLY A 180 12.52 1.78 -3.66
C GLY A 180 12.54 0.31 -3.22
N TYR A 181 11.37 -0.34 -3.04
CA TYR A 181 11.25 -1.74 -2.60
C TYR A 181 10.34 -2.53 -3.55
N PRO A 182 10.81 -2.90 -4.75
CA PRO A 182 9.97 -3.50 -5.80
C PRO A 182 9.33 -4.84 -5.38
N ASN A 183 9.87 -5.52 -4.38
CA ASN A 183 9.28 -6.76 -3.85
C ASN A 183 8.02 -6.55 -2.99
N THR A 184 7.61 -5.31 -2.78
CA THR A 184 6.40 -4.97 -1.99
C THR A 184 5.16 -4.72 -2.84
N VAL A 185 5.26 -4.93 -4.15
CA VAL A 185 4.17 -4.66 -5.09
C VAL A 185 2.99 -5.57 -4.83
N VAL A 186 1.83 -4.96 -4.76
CA VAL A 186 0.52 -5.62 -4.85
C VAL A 186 -0.23 -4.92 -5.96
N GLU A 187 -0.63 -5.67 -6.98
CA GLU A 187 -1.33 -5.09 -8.12
C GLU A 187 -2.49 -5.97 -8.57
N GLN A 188 -3.54 -5.33 -9.03
CA GLN A 188 -4.69 -5.98 -9.62
C GLN A 188 -5.08 -5.24 -10.89
N VAL A 189 -5.05 -5.96 -12.00
CA VAL A 189 -5.52 -5.49 -13.31
C VAL A 189 -6.66 -6.39 -13.78
N ILE A 190 -7.63 -5.84 -14.46
CA ILE A 190 -8.70 -6.65 -15.04
C ILE A 190 -8.20 -7.25 -16.33
N ASP A 191 -8.14 -8.58 -16.39
CA ASP A 191 -7.79 -9.33 -17.59
C ASP A 191 -9.06 -9.68 -18.36
N PRO A 192 -9.22 -9.18 -19.60
CA PRO A 192 -10.39 -9.47 -20.42
C PRO A 192 -10.45 -10.92 -20.89
N THR A 193 -9.36 -11.68 -20.80
CA THR A 193 -9.30 -13.07 -21.28
C THR A 193 -9.83 -14.08 -20.26
N THR A 194 -9.92 -13.72 -18.99
CA THR A 194 -10.28 -14.64 -17.90
C THR A 194 -11.77 -14.63 -17.55
N GLY A 195 -12.58 -13.78 -18.17
CA GLY A 195 -14.01 -13.68 -17.91
C GLY A 195 -14.86 -13.81 -19.18
N ALA A 196 -16.01 -14.45 -19.07
CA ALA A 196 -16.93 -14.61 -20.17
C ALA A 196 -17.61 -13.29 -20.56
N GLY A 197 -17.27 -12.76 -21.73
CA GLY A 197 -18.08 -11.76 -22.44
C GLY A 197 -18.05 -10.32 -21.91
N SER A 198 -19.08 -9.57 -22.26
CA SER A 198 -19.26 -8.14 -21.97
C SER A 198 -19.33 -7.78 -20.48
N GLU A 199 -19.44 -8.75 -19.61
CA GLU A 199 -19.51 -8.54 -18.15
C GLU A 199 -18.20 -8.01 -17.56
N ASN A 200 -17.07 -8.26 -18.20
CA ASN A 200 -15.76 -7.76 -17.75
C ASN A 200 -15.60 -6.24 -17.84
N ASN A 201 -16.45 -5.55 -18.61
CA ASN A 201 -16.49 -4.09 -18.63
C ASN A 201 -16.95 -3.49 -17.30
N TYR A 202 -17.56 -4.30 -16.42
CA TYR A 202 -18.11 -3.88 -15.14
C TYR A 202 -17.43 -4.54 -13.94
N ALA A 203 -16.34 -5.28 -14.16
CA ALA A 203 -15.61 -5.88 -13.06
C ALA A 203 -15.01 -4.80 -12.16
N SER A 204 -15.29 -4.87 -10.87
CA SER A 204 -14.69 -4.03 -9.84
C SER A 204 -13.41 -4.64 -9.32
N ILE A 205 -12.54 -3.79 -8.79
CA ILE A 205 -11.33 -4.19 -8.09
C ILE A 205 -11.53 -3.94 -6.60
N HIS A 206 -11.20 -4.93 -5.80
CA HIS A 206 -11.11 -4.85 -4.34
C HIS A 206 -9.73 -5.34 -3.94
N MET A 207 -8.78 -4.42 -3.84
CA MET A 207 -7.39 -4.78 -3.55
C MET A 207 -7.05 -4.48 -2.09
N ASN A 208 -6.35 -5.43 -1.47
CA ASN A 208 -5.82 -5.32 -0.14
C ASN A 208 -4.30 -5.36 -0.18
N ALA A 209 -3.66 -4.44 0.50
CA ALA A 209 -2.22 -4.39 0.69
C ALA A 209 -1.89 -4.15 2.16
N TYR A 210 -0.68 -4.51 2.57
CA TYR A 210 -0.26 -4.37 3.95
C TYR A 210 1.02 -3.54 4.04
N MET A 211 1.02 -2.56 4.94
CA MET A 211 2.18 -1.78 5.30
C MET A 211 2.73 -2.33 6.63
N PRO A 212 3.89 -3.00 6.65
CA PRO A 212 4.47 -3.48 7.89
C PRO A 212 4.82 -2.32 8.82
N THR A 213 4.43 -2.45 10.08
CA THR A 213 4.86 -1.51 11.12
C THR A 213 6.27 -1.86 11.57
N SER A 214 7.06 -0.86 11.94
CA SER A 214 8.31 -1.12 12.66
C SER A 214 7.96 -1.70 14.03
N ILE A 215 8.49 -2.87 14.36
CA ILE A 215 8.36 -3.42 15.71
C ILE A 215 9.31 -2.61 16.60
N SER A 216 8.79 -1.58 17.27
CA SER A 216 9.56 -0.86 18.26
C SER A 216 9.57 -1.56 19.62
N ASN A 217 8.53 -2.35 19.90
CA ASN A 217 8.35 -2.99 21.19
C ASN A 217 7.67 -4.35 21.08
N GLY A 218 8.20 -5.34 21.73
CA GLY A 218 7.53 -6.59 22.00
C GLY A 218 7.82 -7.02 23.44
N ALA A 219 6.87 -7.67 24.05
CA ALA A 219 7.03 -8.14 25.43
C ALA A 219 6.58 -9.60 25.54
N GLU A 220 7.36 -10.36 26.26
CA GLU A 220 6.95 -11.65 26.80
C GLU A 220 6.98 -11.58 28.31
N THR A 221 5.84 -11.76 28.93
CA THR A 221 5.75 -11.86 30.40
C THR A 221 5.51 -13.32 30.78
N SER A 222 6.49 -13.91 31.43
CA SER A 222 6.31 -15.24 32.03
C SER A 222 5.46 -15.14 33.28
N THR A 223 4.77 -16.23 33.60
CA THR A 223 4.25 -16.39 34.97
C THR A 223 5.40 -16.36 35.97
N LEU A 224 5.08 -15.94 37.20
CA LEU A 224 6.07 -15.89 38.29
C LEU A 224 6.74 -17.25 38.44
N ILE A 225 8.04 -17.29 38.21
CA ILE A 225 8.86 -18.48 38.41
C ILE A 225 9.52 -18.31 39.76
N GLY A 226 9.01 -18.97 40.78
CA GLY A 226 9.54 -18.88 42.11
C GLY A 226 9.30 -20.11 42.95
N PRO A 227 9.83 -20.15 44.16
CA PRO A 227 10.82 -19.25 44.75
C PRO A 227 12.25 -19.59 44.33
N SER A 228 12.97 -18.62 43.81
CA SER A 228 14.41 -18.73 43.57
C SER A 228 15.13 -17.67 44.36
N MET A 229 16.16 -18.09 45.13
CA MET A 229 16.98 -17.16 45.90
C MET A 229 17.93 -16.34 45.02
N LYS A 230 18.27 -16.78 43.83
CA LYS A 230 19.19 -16.09 42.92
C LYS A 230 19.11 -16.61 41.51
N TRP A 231 18.96 -15.72 40.53
CA TRP A 231 19.16 -16.00 39.09
C TRP A 231 20.67 -15.92 38.81
N LYS A 232 21.20 -16.95 38.14
CA LYS A 232 22.64 -16.96 37.79
C LYS A 232 22.93 -16.27 36.47
N ALA A 233 22.05 -16.49 35.46
CA ALA A 233 22.18 -15.89 34.16
C ALA A 233 20.85 -16.01 33.35
N ALA A 234 20.65 -15.12 32.40
CA ALA A 234 19.70 -15.26 31.33
C ALA A 234 20.46 -15.30 30.00
N TYR A 235 20.13 -16.24 29.15
CA TYR A 235 20.75 -16.38 27.83
C TYR A 235 19.68 -16.20 26.77
N TRP A 236 19.94 -15.34 25.79
CA TRP A 236 19.12 -15.23 24.61
C TRP A 236 19.99 -15.06 23.37
N GLN A 237 19.48 -15.52 22.24
CA GLN A 237 20.05 -15.26 20.93
C GLN A 237 18.99 -14.50 20.13
N GLN A 238 19.40 -13.40 19.53
CA GLN A 238 18.56 -12.59 18.66
C GLN A 238 19.11 -12.69 17.24
N VAL A 239 18.25 -13.03 16.31
CA VAL A 239 18.52 -12.95 14.87
C VAL A 239 17.49 -11.99 14.29
N SER A 240 17.95 -10.92 13.66
CA SER A 240 17.06 -10.03 12.93
C SER A 240 16.60 -10.74 11.66
N ILE A 241 15.29 -10.88 11.52
CA ILE A 241 14.64 -11.39 10.29
C ILE A 241 13.84 -10.29 9.59
N ASP A 242 14.11 -9.03 9.95
CA ASP A 242 13.47 -7.90 9.31
C ASP A 242 14.03 -7.71 7.89
N PRO A 243 13.26 -8.06 6.83
CA PRO A 243 13.73 -7.95 5.46
C PRO A 243 13.90 -6.49 5.01
N ILE A 244 13.43 -5.53 5.82
CA ILE A 244 13.43 -4.10 5.49
C ILE A 244 14.74 -3.44 5.94
N ASN A 245 15.39 -3.97 6.98
CA ASN A 245 16.61 -3.39 7.56
C ASN A 245 17.89 -4.18 7.25
N ASN A 246 17.83 -5.18 6.39
CA ASN A 246 18.98 -5.96 5.93
C ASN A 246 19.48 -5.52 4.55
N ALA A 247 19.41 -4.22 4.20
CA ALA A 247 20.01 -3.64 3.01
C ALA A 247 21.29 -2.87 3.37
#